data_02bb4541a3f294ce3cba94b035ad199e
#
_entry.id   02bb4541a3f294ce3cba94b035ad199e
#
_cell.length_a   1.000
_cell.length_b   1.000
_cell.length_c   1.000
_cell.angle_alpha   90.00
_cell.angle_beta   90.00
_cell.angle_gamma   90.00
#
_symmetry.space_group_name_H-M   'P 1'
#
loop_
_entity.id
_entity.type
_entity.pdbx_description
1 polymer ?
#
loop_
_entity_poly.entity_id
_entity_poly.type
_entity_poly.pdbx_seq_one_letter_code
_entity_poly.pdbx_strand_id
1 'polypeptide(L)'
;MKFMKLGTRPDTFYSAEAVRSVSSEVPSDLIIQINNTAYLLHKFPLLSRCGHLQLLISEANGTDEPIKILDFPGGIDAFELCAKFCYGITITLSAHNIVAVRCAAEYLKMTEEIENGNLIYKLEVFFSSCILKGWKDSIIALQSTKALPQLSEELKITSRCVDSIAYRVLLHPSKLSWSRSCSVRGSRDECQSNGNRTNSRWWWGEDISELCVDHYLRVMLAIKSGNRVPANLIGEALHRYALRWLPILSKKKNVKDSANTENVVSGHKMILESIVTLLPTERNSVSCSFLLKLLKASSIIGASCSTKLELARRVGMQLEEARAEDLLIPSLCYSVETLYDVEIVQRILEEFMMQWNSPPTSPQREKNFRFACERRRSRSTEDVELQLETSRRSSSASHCSKLKVAKIIDCYLQEISRDPNLSVAKVIELAEKIPDFARPDHDDLYWMIDIFLKAHPGLSKSERKQLCRLLDCKKLSMEACVHAAQNEKLPLRVVVQVLFFEQVKAGISGNKVHDLPSDIKALLSSATSTQRTEDQNSKLSNLGGPADDAWSISLQLPKSDKTTASAATTLRMRLAEAENDCEEIRQYSNGVKNSKLRAMWSVPSGPKKMFSKLWSSNTSVSEKERL
;
A
#
# COMPACT_ATOMS: atom_id res chain seq x y z
N MET A 1 14.06 14.90 31.52
CA MET A 1 15.47 14.86 31.07
C MET A 1 16.38 14.81 32.29
N LYS A 2 17.38 13.96 32.22
CA LYS A 2 18.41 13.86 33.25
C LYS A 2 19.52 14.87 32.98
N PHE A 3 20.05 15.45 34.01
CA PHE A 3 21.22 16.34 33.92
C PHE A 3 22.20 16.05 35.07
N MET A 4 23.47 16.31 34.82
CA MET A 4 24.55 16.19 35.78
C MET A 4 25.32 17.50 35.84
N LYS A 5 25.62 17.96 37.05
CA LYS A 5 26.51 19.11 37.27
C LYS A 5 27.85 18.61 37.74
N LEU A 6 28.93 19.09 37.13
CA LEU A 6 30.31 18.83 37.52
C LEU A 6 31.01 20.18 37.80
N GLY A 7 31.88 20.20 38.78
CA GLY A 7 32.58 21.42 39.24
C GLY A 7 31.84 22.12 40.38
N THR A 8 32.56 22.96 41.09
CA THR A 8 32.08 23.70 42.28
C THR A 8 32.28 25.20 42.17
N ARG A 9 33.11 25.64 41.23
CA ARG A 9 33.43 27.07 41.02
C ARG A 9 32.35 27.74 40.17
N PRO A 10 32.10 29.04 40.42
CA PRO A 10 31.22 29.83 39.56
C PRO A 10 31.82 29.97 38.16
N ASP A 11 30.99 30.33 37.19
CA ASP A 11 31.46 30.58 35.83
C ASP A 11 32.24 31.90 35.77
N THR A 12 33.51 31.77 35.45
CA THR A 12 34.46 32.89 35.32
C THR A 12 34.91 33.09 33.86
N PHE A 13 34.26 32.39 32.90
CA PHE A 13 34.52 32.62 31.48
C PHE A 13 33.84 33.91 31.03
N TYR A 14 34.62 34.76 30.39
CA TYR A 14 34.16 35.99 29.76
C TYR A 14 34.23 35.85 28.24
N SER A 15 33.18 36.26 27.57
CA SER A 15 33.08 36.22 26.12
C SER A 15 32.96 37.65 25.58
N ALA A 16 33.90 38.04 24.73
CA ALA A 16 33.89 39.30 23.99
C ALA A 16 34.13 38.99 22.52
N GLU A 17 33.07 39.10 21.67
CA GLU A 17 33.12 38.81 20.24
C GLU A 17 33.78 37.45 19.90
N ALA A 18 34.96 37.48 19.29
CA ALA A 18 35.72 36.28 18.89
C ALA A 18 36.77 35.85 19.94
N VAL A 19 36.85 36.53 21.10
CA VAL A 19 37.82 36.21 22.14
C VAL A 19 37.08 35.77 23.41
N ARG A 20 37.53 34.65 23.99
CA ARG A 20 37.06 34.15 25.26
C ARG A 20 38.21 34.05 26.23
N SER A 21 38.04 34.53 27.45
CA SER A 21 39.07 34.54 28.49
C SER A 21 38.49 34.10 29.82
N VAL A 22 39.36 33.65 30.71
CA VAL A 22 39.01 33.33 32.09
C VAL A 22 39.37 34.52 32.97
N SER A 23 38.40 35.04 33.75
CA SER A 23 38.66 36.05 34.74
C SER A 23 39.55 35.47 35.86
N SER A 24 40.79 35.88 35.90
CA SER A 24 41.83 35.41 36.83
C SER A 24 42.79 36.56 37.16
N GLU A 25 43.39 36.53 38.35
CA GLU A 25 44.47 37.46 38.75
C GLU A 25 45.77 37.12 38.03
N VAL A 26 45.91 35.91 37.50
CA VAL A 26 47.09 35.46 36.77
C VAL A 26 46.88 35.76 35.26
N PRO A 27 47.89 36.35 34.60
CA PRO A 27 47.80 36.56 33.14
C PRO A 27 47.75 35.23 32.38
N SER A 28 47.00 35.21 31.27
CA SER A 28 46.92 34.03 30.38
C SER A 28 48.29 33.77 29.73
N ASP A 29 48.72 32.52 29.77
CA ASP A 29 50.00 32.03 29.23
C ASP A 29 49.80 31.01 28.10
N LEU A 30 48.54 30.85 27.62
CA LEU A 30 48.19 29.93 26.53
C LEU A 30 47.06 30.51 25.66
N ILE A 31 47.31 30.56 24.37
CA ILE A 31 46.31 30.96 23.38
C ILE A 31 45.93 29.74 22.54
N ILE A 32 44.64 29.35 22.56
CA ILE A 32 44.10 28.29 21.74
C ILE A 32 43.06 28.87 20.79
N GLN A 33 43.20 28.65 19.50
CA GLN A 33 42.26 29.09 18.49
C GLN A 33 41.45 27.91 18.00
N ILE A 34 40.13 27.94 18.27
CA ILE A 34 39.17 26.96 17.76
C ILE A 34 38.35 27.63 16.66
N ASN A 35 38.55 27.22 15.42
CA ASN A 35 37.95 27.89 14.24
C ASN A 35 38.28 29.41 14.28
N ASN A 36 37.28 30.27 14.44
CA ASN A 36 37.43 31.74 14.47
C ASN A 36 37.43 32.33 15.88
N THR A 37 37.42 31.49 16.93
CA THR A 37 37.38 31.96 18.33
C THR A 37 38.70 31.69 19.01
N ALA A 38 39.30 32.73 19.57
CA ALA A 38 40.53 32.66 20.38
C ALA A 38 40.19 32.52 21.86
N TYR A 39 40.84 31.58 22.53
CA TYR A 39 40.74 31.35 23.96
C TYR A 39 42.04 31.76 24.64
N LEU A 40 41.95 32.73 25.55
CA LEU A 40 43.06 33.15 26.41
C LEU A 40 42.96 32.37 27.73
N LEU A 41 43.82 31.37 27.88
CA LEU A 41 43.76 30.37 28.95
C LEU A 41 45.09 30.24 29.67
N HIS A 42 45.13 29.32 30.65
CA HIS A 42 46.33 29.05 31.44
C HIS A 42 46.79 27.61 31.20
N LYS A 43 48.09 27.40 31.00
CA LYS A 43 48.71 26.10 30.73
C LYS A 43 48.39 25.07 31.81
N PHE A 44 48.60 25.42 33.08
CA PHE A 44 48.51 24.47 34.19
C PHE A 44 47.15 23.75 34.29
N PRO A 45 45.98 24.42 34.34
CA PRO A 45 44.70 23.74 34.47
C PRO A 45 44.39 22.81 33.27
N LEU A 46 44.82 23.19 32.06
CA LEU A 46 44.55 22.42 30.85
C LEU A 46 45.51 21.24 30.70
N LEU A 47 46.82 21.47 30.91
CA LEU A 47 47.81 20.41 30.76
C LEU A 47 47.67 19.32 31.83
N SER A 48 47.19 19.65 33.03
CA SER A 48 46.92 18.64 34.05
C SER A 48 45.86 17.62 33.65
N ARG A 49 44.98 17.94 32.67
CA ARG A 49 43.80 17.11 32.31
C ARG A 49 43.70 16.73 30.85
N CYS A 50 44.42 17.41 29.97
CA CYS A 50 44.33 17.23 28.53
C CYS A 50 45.62 16.66 27.94
N GLY A 51 45.72 15.36 27.73
CA GLY A 51 46.91 14.72 27.18
C GLY A 51 47.23 15.14 25.75
N HIS A 52 46.23 15.49 24.94
CA HIS A 52 46.47 15.97 23.59
C HIS A 52 47.08 17.37 23.57
N LEU A 53 46.67 18.27 24.46
CA LEU A 53 47.26 19.60 24.60
C LEU A 53 48.71 19.53 25.13
N GLN A 54 49.04 18.57 26.01
CA GLN A 54 50.42 18.31 26.40
C GLN A 54 51.31 18.02 25.21
N LEU A 55 50.87 17.18 24.28
CA LEU A 55 51.60 16.85 23.07
C LEU A 55 51.76 18.05 22.13
N LEU A 56 50.67 18.78 21.85
CA LEU A 56 50.69 19.94 20.97
C LEU A 56 51.63 21.07 21.49
N ILE A 57 51.64 21.29 22.79
CA ILE A 57 52.54 22.29 23.41
C ILE A 57 54.00 21.83 23.39
N SER A 58 54.26 20.53 23.59
CA SER A 58 55.60 19.98 23.50
C SER A 58 56.16 20.04 22.05
N GLU A 59 55.33 19.88 21.04
CA GLU A 59 55.70 19.98 19.62
C GLU A 59 55.94 21.44 19.19
N ALA A 60 55.27 22.42 19.81
CA ALA A 60 55.39 23.85 19.48
C ALA A 60 56.70 24.50 19.93
N ASN A 61 57.64 23.75 20.53
CA ASN A 61 59.00 24.18 20.87
C ASN A 61 59.11 25.55 21.56
N GLY A 62 58.13 25.93 22.40
CA GLY A 62 58.17 27.15 23.19
C GLY A 62 57.92 28.45 22.44
N THR A 63 57.39 28.41 21.24
CA THR A 63 56.93 29.61 20.54
C THR A 63 55.63 30.11 21.18
N ASP A 64 55.50 31.43 21.36
CA ASP A 64 54.25 32.07 21.87
C ASP A 64 53.14 32.13 20.79
N GLU A 65 53.21 31.26 19.79
CA GLU A 65 52.19 31.20 18.73
C GLU A 65 50.90 30.55 19.22
N PRO A 66 49.73 31.01 18.78
CA PRO A 66 48.46 30.41 19.13
C PRO A 66 48.35 28.99 18.58
N ILE A 67 47.94 28.05 19.43
CA ILE A 67 47.62 26.66 19.02
C ILE A 67 46.32 26.68 18.22
N LYS A 68 46.40 26.41 16.92
CA LYS A 68 45.26 26.40 16.02
C LYS A 68 44.71 24.98 15.90
N ILE A 69 43.47 24.80 16.30
CA ILE A 69 42.74 23.52 16.13
C ILE A 69 41.58 23.76 15.17
N LEU A 70 41.70 23.20 14.00
CA LEU A 70 40.64 23.21 12.96
C LEU A 70 39.72 22.02 13.22
N ASP A 71 38.43 22.16 12.90
CA ASP A 71 37.42 21.10 12.96
C ASP A 71 37.35 20.35 14.32
N PHE A 72 37.42 21.11 15.42
CA PHE A 72 37.30 20.54 16.74
C PHE A 72 35.97 19.82 16.94
N PRO A 73 35.96 18.55 17.44
CA PRO A 73 34.71 17.78 17.61
C PRO A 73 33.72 18.46 18.56
N GLY A 74 32.52 18.72 18.07
CA GLY A 74 31.48 19.41 18.83
C GLY A 74 31.64 20.93 18.89
N GLY A 75 32.66 21.48 18.20
CA GLY A 75 32.87 22.91 18.03
C GLY A 75 33.22 23.67 19.31
N ILE A 76 32.98 24.98 19.27
CA ILE A 76 33.30 25.94 20.31
C ILE A 76 32.66 25.58 21.66
N ASP A 77 31.38 25.19 21.64
CA ASP A 77 30.61 24.92 22.86
C ASP A 77 31.13 23.67 23.60
N ALA A 78 31.52 22.63 22.87
CA ALA A 78 32.07 21.42 23.46
C ALA A 78 33.47 21.67 24.04
N PHE A 79 34.31 22.44 23.32
CA PHE A 79 35.62 22.86 23.85
C PHE A 79 35.49 23.67 25.13
N GLU A 80 34.58 24.65 25.16
CA GLU A 80 34.37 25.50 26.35
C GLU A 80 33.95 24.68 27.56
N LEU A 81 33.06 23.67 27.39
CA LEU A 81 32.70 22.78 28.50
C LEU A 81 33.89 21.94 29.00
N CYS A 82 34.76 21.46 28.11
CA CYS A 82 35.98 20.76 28.48
C CYS A 82 36.95 21.68 29.20
N ALA A 83 37.16 22.91 28.71
CA ALA A 83 37.99 23.91 29.35
C ALA A 83 37.46 24.29 30.74
N LYS A 84 36.17 24.61 30.86
CA LYS A 84 35.52 24.89 32.15
C LYS A 84 35.71 23.77 33.15
N PHE A 85 35.62 22.50 32.71
CA PHE A 85 35.89 21.36 33.57
C PHE A 85 37.34 21.37 34.08
N CYS A 86 38.34 21.74 33.25
CA CYS A 86 39.73 21.84 33.67
C CYS A 86 39.93 22.88 34.79
N TYR A 87 39.19 23.98 34.74
CA TYR A 87 39.22 25.01 35.78
C TYR A 87 38.36 24.68 37.02
N GLY A 88 37.65 23.54 37.01
CA GLY A 88 36.73 23.17 38.09
C GLY A 88 35.47 24.04 38.15
N ILE A 89 35.18 24.77 37.07
CA ILE A 89 33.97 25.56 36.90
C ILE A 89 32.78 24.62 36.69
N THR A 90 31.62 25.01 37.20
CA THR A 90 30.42 24.21 37.13
C THR A 90 29.92 24.11 35.68
N ILE A 91 29.92 22.88 35.13
CA ILE A 91 29.31 22.54 33.84
C ILE A 91 28.06 21.74 34.05
N THR A 92 27.08 21.89 33.12
CA THR A 92 25.83 21.12 33.11
C THR A 92 25.81 20.22 31.89
N LEU A 93 25.77 18.93 32.14
CA LEU A 93 25.67 17.89 31.12
C LEU A 93 24.23 17.36 31.01
N SER A 94 23.78 17.13 29.81
CA SER A 94 22.45 16.63 29.48
C SER A 94 22.49 15.76 28.23
N ALA A 95 21.37 15.18 27.84
CA ALA A 95 21.27 14.40 26.60
C ALA A 95 21.61 15.19 25.32
N HIS A 96 21.49 16.52 25.34
CA HIS A 96 21.76 17.38 24.19
C HIS A 96 23.24 17.60 23.91
N ASN A 97 24.09 17.66 24.97
CA ASN A 97 25.51 18.00 24.83
C ASN A 97 26.46 16.84 25.15
N ILE A 98 25.96 15.77 25.76
CA ILE A 98 26.80 14.64 26.21
C ILE A 98 27.62 14.02 25.06
N VAL A 99 27.06 13.90 23.86
CA VAL A 99 27.74 13.32 22.69
C VAL A 99 28.90 14.23 22.26
N ALA A 100 28.61 15.52 22.07
CA ALA A 100 29.61 16.49 21.64
C ALA A 100 30.76 16.59 22.65
N VAL A 101 30.43 16.69 23.96
CA VAL A 101 31.44 16.76 25.02
C VAL A 101 32.24 15.47 25.14
N ARG A 102 31.61 14.29 24.93
CA ARG A 102 32.32 13.01 24.94
C ARG A 102 33.31 12.88 23.79
N CYS A 103 32.94 13.31 22.59
CA CYS A 103 33.84 13.35 21.43
C CYS A 103 34.97 14.37 21.64
N ALA A 104 34.67 15.55 22.19
CA ALA A 104 35.65 16.56 22.52
C ALA A 104 36.66 16.08 23.56
N ALA A 105 36.18 15.44 24.63
CA ALA A 105 37.03 14.89 25.69
C ALA A 105 37.93 13.77 25.17
N GLU A 106 37.43 12.94 24.23
CA GLU A 106 38.23 11.92 23.53
C GLU A 106 39.37 12.57 22.72
N TYR A 107 39.03 13.57 21.92
CA TYR A 107 40.00 14.32 21.12
C TYR A 107 41.09 14.95 21.99
N LEU A 108 40.71 15.53 23.13
CA LEU A 108 41.64 16.13 24.09
C LEU A 108 42.37 15.08 24.93
N LYS A 109 42.07 13.79 24.81
CA LYS A 109 42.64 12.70 25.62
C LYS A 109 42.50 12.95 27.11
N MET A 110 41.28 13.32 27.57
CA MET A 110 40.98 13.56 28.99
C MET A 110 40.67 12.23 29.72
N THR A 111 41.64 11.30 29.68
CA THR A 111 41.57 9.96 30.24
C THR A 111 41.97 9.90 31.70
N GLU A 112 41.67 8.79 32.39
CA GLU A 112 42.14 8.52 33.76
C GLU A 112 43.63 8.26 33.85
N GLU A 113 44.30 7.97 32.74
CA GLU A 113 45.77 7.86 32.69
C GLU A 113 46.46 9.23 32.96
N ILE A 114 45.80 10.31 32.58
CA ILE A 114 46.30 11.69 32.78
C ILE A 114 45.97 12.19 34.19
N GLU A 115 44.71 12.01 34.64
CA GLU A 115 44.25 12.38 35.98
C GLU A 115 43.10 11.45 36.41
N ASN A 116 43.16 10.94 37.65
CA ASN A 116 42.09 10.12 38.20
C ASN A 116 40.76 10.89 38.27
N GLY A 117 39.68 10.26 37.84
CA GLY A 117 38.36 10.87 37.80
C GLY A 117 38.22 11.98 36.75
N ASN A 118 38.99 11.90 35.68
CA ASN A 118 38.95 12.84 34.57
C ASN A 118 37.60 12.81 33.84
N LEU A 119 37.40 13.69 32.86
CA LEU A 119 36.11 13.96 32.24
C LEU A 119 35.51 12.75 31.53
N ILE A 120 36.29 11.98 30.76
CA ILE A 120 35.82 10.81 30.05
C ILE A 120 35.14 9.81 30.98
N TYR A 121 35.75 9.48 32.10
CA TYR A 121 35.16 8.56 33.07
C TYR A 121 33.82 9.07 33.61
N LYS A 122 33.72 10.34 33.98
CA LYS A 122 32.49 10.95 34.49
C LYS A 122 31.36 10.96 33.41
N LEU A 123 31.74 11.26 32.17
CA LEU A 123 30.81 11.20 31.03
C LEU A 123 30.30 9.79 30.80
N GLU A 124 31.15 8.77 30.84
CA GLU A 124 30.75 7.36 30.63
C GLU A 124 29.82 6.86 31.73
N VAL A 125 30.11 7.21 32.99
CA VAL A 125 29.24 6.87 34.12
C VAL A 125 27.88 7.53 33.97
N PHE A 126 27.81 8.80 33.62
CA PHE A 126 26.56 9.53 33.42
C PHE A 126 25.80 9.01 32.21
N PHE A 127 26.48 8.77 31.10
CA PHE A 127 25.89 8.24 29.90
C PHE A 127 25.23 6.87 30.15
N SER A 128 25.98 5.94 30.76
CA SER A 128 25.49 4.57 31.02
C SER A 128 24.40 4.50 32.07
N SER A 129 24.57 5.26 33.18
CA SER A 129 23.67 5.15 34.35
C SER A 129 22.44 6.04 34.26
N CYS A 130 22.48 7.13 33.50
CA CYS A 130 21.39 8.11 33.40
C CYS A 130 20.80 8.25 31.99
N ILE A 131 21.64 8.58 31.00
CA ILE A 131 21.16 8.86 29.64
C ILE A 131 20.58 7.60 28.97
N LEU A 132 21.35 6.53 28.93
CA LEU A 132 20.87 5.25 28.34
C LEU A 132 19.70 4.65 29.11
N LYS A 133 19.52 4.96 30.41
CA LYS A 133 18.33 4.54 31.15
C LYS A 133 17.12 5.44 30.95
N GLY A 134 17.24 6.59 30.30
CA GLY A 134 16.17 7.51 29.97
C GLY A 134 15.64 7.25 28.55
N TRP A 135 14.30 7.08 28.36
CA TRP A 135 13.71 6.88 27.03
C TRP A 135 13.99 8.08 26.11
N LYS A 136 13.59 9.27 26.52
CA LYS A 136 13.80 10.49 25.74
C LYS A 136 15.27 10.87 25.65
N ASP A 137 16.00 10.68 26.74
CA ASP A 137 17.42 11.04 26.80
C ASP A 137 18.22 10.18 25.80
N SER A 138 17.89 8.89 25.65
CA SER A 138 18.51 8.00 24.63
C SER A 138 18.19 8.46 23.21
N ILE A 139 16.95 8.89 22.92
CA ILE A 139 16.54 9.38 21.59
C ILE A 139 17.26 10.69 21.26
N ILE A 140 17.31 11.64 22.19
CA ILE A 140 18.00 12.93 22.01
C ILE A 140 19.49 12.71 21.81
N ALA A 141 20.11 11.86 22.62
CA ALA A 141 21.52 11.52 22.46
C ALA A 141 21.79 10.86 21.10
N LEU A 142 20.91 9.95 20.64
CA LEU A 142 21.01 9.37 19.30
C LEU A 142 20.89 10.43 18.19
N GLN A 143 19.97 11.39 18.31
CA GLN A 143 19.86 12.49 17.36
C GLN A 143 21.12 13.37 17.33
N SER A 144 21.75 13.58 18.48
CA SER A 144 22.99 14.39 18.59
C SER A 144 24.18 13.73 17.89
N THR A 145 24.20 12.40 17.73
CA THR A 145 25.29 11.71 17.02
C THR A 145 25.34 12.07 15.52
N LYS A 146 24.26 12.60 14.95
CA LYS A 146 24.23 13.04 13.53
C LYS A 146 25.25 14.13 13.23
N ALA A 147 25.61 14.96 14.20
CA ALA A 147 26.60 16.02 14.03
C ALA A 147 28.04 15.48 13.98
N LEU A 148 28.31 14.34 14.58
CA LEU A 148 29.63 13.72 14.72
C LEU A 148 29.56 12.21 14.40
N PRO A 149 29.20 11.83 13.17
CA PRO A 149 28.87 10.45 12.84
C PRO A 149 30.05 9.50 13.03
N GLN A 150 31.24 9.86 12.54
CA GLN A 150 32.42 9.01 12.60
C GLN A 150 32.86 8.73 14.04
N LEU A 151 33.10 9.77 14.85
CA LEU A 151 33.52 9.61 16.24
C LEU A 151 32.46 8.92 17.10
N SER A 152 31.18 9.19 16.85
CA SER A 152 30.08 8.53 17.56
C SER A 152 29.99 7.03 17.29
N GLU A 153 30.40 6.57 16.10
CA GLU A 153 30.50 5.15 15.76
C GLU A 153 31.75 4.52 16.39
N GLU A 154 32.92 5.16 16.29
CA GLU A 154 34.18 4.71 16.90
C GLU A 154 34.02 4.53 18.41
N LEU A 155 33.38 5.48 19.08
CA LEU A 155 33.09 5.44 20.52
C LEU A 155 31.86 4.57 20.88
N LYS A 156 31.23 3.92 19.89
CA LYS A 156 30.03 3.06 20.05
C LYS A 156 28.85 3.77 20.73
N ILE A 157 28.77 5.09 20.65
CA ILE A 157 27.69 5.88 21.25
C ILE A 157 26.38 5.59 20.51
N THR A 158 26.41 5.61 19.17
CA THR A 158 25.24 5.37 18.32
C THR A 158 24.65 3.99 18.57
N SER A 159 25.48 2.94 18.54
CA SER A 159 25.02 1.56 18.75
C SER A 159 24.41 1.37 20.15
N ARG A 160 25.04 1.92 21.19
CA ARG A 160 24.54 1.84 22.58
C ARG A 160 23.19 2.56 22.75
N CYS A 161 22.98 3.70 22.07
CA CYS A 161 21.68 4.39 22.07
C CYS A 161 20.62 3.54 21.36
N VAL A 162 20.93 2.99 20.17
CA VAL A 162 20.04 2.12 19.41
C VAL A 162 19.63 0.90 20.23
N ASP A 163 20.59 0.21 20.85
CA ASP A 163 20.35 -0.97 21.67
C ASP A 163 19.48 -0.64 22.89
N SER A 164 19.75 0.50 23.55
CA SER A 164 18.95 0.94 24.69
C SER A 164 17.49 1.23 24.31
N ILE A 165 17.25 1.88 23.16
CA ILE A 165 15.92 2.18 22.64
C ILE A 165 15.21 0.87 22.28
N ALA A 166 15.86 0.00 21.50
CA ALA A 166 15.31 -1.27 21.08
C ALA A 166 14.99 -2.19 22.27
N TYR A 167 15.89 -2.30 23.25
CA TYR A 167 15.68 -3.09 24.46
C TYR A 167 14.40 -2.69 25.21
N ARG A 168 14.12 -1.40 25.33
CA ARG A 168 12.90 -0.91 26.01
C ARG A 168 11.64 -1.24 25.26
N VAL A 169 11.66 -1.10 23.93
CA VAL A 169 10.52 -1.48 23.07
C VAL A 169 10.26 -2.98 23.20
N LEU A 170 11.32 -3.80 23.25
CA LEU A 170 11.23 -5.25 23.38
C LEU A 170 10.73 -5.71 24.75
N LEU A 171 11.01 -4.96 25.82
CA LEU A 171 10.51 -5.26 27.17
C LEU A 171 8.99 -5.03 27.30
N HIS A 172 8.50 -3.94 26.71
CA HIS A 172 7.11 -3.53 26.85
C HIS A 172 6.53 -3.00 25.54
N PRO A 173 6.31 -3.85 24.51
CA PRO A 173 5.86 -3.41 23.18
C PRO A 173 4.56 -2.60 23.20
N SER A 174 3.66 -2.91 24.14
CA SER A 174 2.34 -2.28 24.25
C SER A 174 2.19 -1.29 25.40
N LYS A 175 3.17 -1.21 26.33
CA LYS A 175 3.05 -0.44 27.60
C LYS A 175 3.93 0.79 27.69
N LEU A 176 4.76 1.10 26.70
CA LEU A 176 5.53 2.33 26.66
C LEU A 176 4.61 3.53 26.39
N SER A 177 3.74 3.81 27.37
CA SER A 177 2.97 5.03 27.38
C SER A 177 3.75 6.07 28.17
N TRP A 178 4.18 7.10 27.48
CA TRP A 178 4.76 8.26 28.14
C TRP A 178 3.65 9.11 28.76
N SER A 179 3.74 9.31 30.08
CA SER A 179 2.93 10.31 30.77
C SER A 179 3.43 11.69 30.33
N ARG A 180 2.71 12.32 29.40
CA ARG A 180 2.87 13.75 29.14
C ARG A 180 2.21 14.50 30.28
N SER A 181 3.01 15.10 31.14
CA SER A 181 2.63 16.29 31.86
C SER A 181 2.56 17.46 30.87
N CYS A 182 1.49 17.50 30.10
CA CYS A 182 1.18 18.65 29.24
C CYS A 182 0.27 19.57 30.02
N SER A 183 0.85 20.57 30.68
CA SER A 183 0.13 21.77 31.03
C SER A 183 -0.10 22.58 29.74
N VAL A 184 -1.16 22.24 29.00
CA VAL A 184 -1.77 23.17 28.06
C VAL A 184 -2.98 23.76 28.74
N ARG A 185 -2.79 24.96 29.28
CA ARG A 185 -3.89 25.89 29.56
C ARG A 185 -4.53 26.28 28.24
N GLY A 186 -5.86 26.16 28.18
CA GLY A 186 -6.73 26.93 27.27
C GLY A 186 -7.29 26.16 26.09
N SER A 187 -8.44 25.76 26.18
CA SER A 187 -9.76 26.17 25.70
C SER A 187 -10.72 24.99 25.69
N ARG A 188 -11.80 25.20 26.41
CA ARG A 188 -13.03 24.41 26.33
C ARG A 188 -13.63 24.70 24.96
N ASP A 189 -13.86 23.66 24.16
CA ASP A 189 -14.98 23.60 23.24
C ASP A 189 -15.50 22.16 23.22
N GLU A 190 -16.70 22.06 23.70
CA GLU A 190 -17.54 20.88 23.69
C GLU A 190 -17.96 20.59 22.26
N CYS A 191 -17.65 19.40 21.77
CA CYS A 191 -18.43 18.74 20.74
C CYS A 191 -18.55 17.24 21.09
N GLN A 192 -19.74 16.90 21.56
CA GLN A 192 -20.24 15.53 21.66
C GLN A 192 -20.33 14.94 20.27
N SER A 193 -19.63 13.86 20.01
CA SER A 193 -20.02 12.86 19.03
C SER A 193 -19.47 11.48 19.40
N ASN A 194 -20.42 10.58 19.47
CA ASN A 194 -20.34 9.15 19.77
C ASN A 194 -19.27 8.41 18.94
N GLY A 195 -18.64 7.43 19.57
CA GLY A 195 -18.12 6.24 18.92
C GLY A 195 -16.59 6.15 18.85
N ASN A 196 -16.01 5.28 19.68
CA ASN A 196 -14.66 4.72 19.59
C ASN A 196 -13.50 5.73 19.49
N ARG A 197 -13.33 6.55 20.50
CA ARG A 197 -12.02 7.12 20.81
C ARG A 197 -11.13 6.00 21.34
N THR A 198 -10.42 5.32 20.45
CA THR A 198 -9.14 4.73 20.83
C THR A 198 -8.29 5.90 21.35
N ASN A 199 -8.16 5.96 22.69
CA ASN A 199 -7.22 6.87 23.33
C ASN A 199 -5.91 6.80 22.54
N SER A 200 -5.49 7.88 21.89
CA SER A 200 -4.18 7.99 21.25
C SER A 200 -3.16 8.02 22.38
N ARG A 201 -2.91 6.85 22.94
CA ARG A 201 -1.82 6.63 23.87
C ARG A 201 -0.56 6.88 23.06
N TRP A 202 0.18 7.91 23.44
CA TRP A 202 1.52 8.13 22.96
C TRP A 202 2.31 6.84 23.14
N TRP A 203 2.82 6.31 22.05
CA TRP A 203 3.59 5.09 22.06
C TRP A 203 4.93 5.31 21.38
N TRP A 204 5.84 4.39 21.59
CA TRP A 204 7.22 4.50 21.14
C TRP A 204 7.37 4.84 19.64
N GLY A 205 6.47 4.37 18.78
CA GLY A 205 6.49 4.66 17.34
C GLY A 205 6.36 6.14 16.99
N GLU A 206 5.64 6.93 17.80
CA GLU A 206 5.55 8.38 17.64
C GLU A 206 6.89 9.04 17.99
N ASP A 207 7.48 8.67 19.14
CA ASP A 207 8.73 9.27 19.62
C ASP A 207 9.90 8.99 18.68
N ILE A 208 10.05 7.74 18.18
CA ILE A 208 11.12 7.41 17.24
C ILE A 208 10.86 7.96 15.83
N SER A 209 9.64 8.37 15.50
CA SER A 209 9.34 8.98 14.21
C SER A 209 10.06 10.32 13.99
N GLU A 210 10.64 10.90 15.03
CA GLU A 210 11.45 12.12 14.96
C GLU A 210 12.89 11.88 14.49
N LEU A 211 13.34 10.63 14.48
CA LEU A 211 14.69 10.27 14.06
C LEU A 211 14.88 10.46 12.54
N CYS A 212 16.10 10.81 12.14
CA CYS A 212 16.48 10.76 10.73
C CYS A 212 16.41 9.32 10.19
N VAL A 213 16.36 9.15 8.87
CA VAL A 213 16.14 7.85 8.23
C VAL A 213 17.15 6.79 8.65
N ASP A 214 18.43 7.14 8.74
CA ASP A 214 19.49 6.19 9.11
C ASP A 214 19.33 5.67 10.54
N HIS A 215 19.10 6.57 11.49
CA HIS A 215 18.86 6.20 12.89
C HIS A 215 17.54 5.41 13.04
N TYR A 216 16.48 5.86 12.35
CA TYR A 216 15.20 5.16 12.37
C TYR A 216 15.35 3.73 11.84
N LEU A 217 16.03 3.56 10.70
CA LEU A 217 16.31 2.25 10.09
C LEU A 217 17.04 1.32 11.08
N ARG A 218 18.11 1.83 11.71
CA ARG A 218 18.90 1.05 12.68
C ARG A 218 18.07 0.63 13.89
N VAL A 219 17.28 1.55 14.47
CA VAL A 219 16.41 1.26 15.61
C VAL A 219 15.35 0.22 15.21
N MET A 220 14.69 0.37 14.06
CA MET A 220 13.67 -0.56 13.60
C MET A 220 14.24 -1.94 13.28
N LEU A 221 15.44 -2.03 12.70
CA LEU A 221 16.14 -3.30 12.49
C LEU A 221 16.45 -3.99 13.82
N ALA A 222 16.94 -3.26 14.81
CA ALA A 222 17.21 -3.79 16.14
C ALA A 222 15.92 -4.29 16.84
N ILE A 223 14.80 -3.57 16.66
CA ILE A 223 13.49 -3.99 17.18
C ILE A 223 13.00 -5.27 16.47
N LYS A 224 13.10 -5.31 15.12
CA LYS A 224 12.69 -6.49 14.34
C LYS A 224 13.54 -7.73 14.68
N SER A 225 14.86 -7.58 14.83
CA SER A 225 15.74 -8.70 15.18
C SER A 225 15.41 -9.33 16.53
N GLY A 226 14.87 -8.56 17.46
CA GLY A 226 14.42 -9.04 18.76
C GLY A 226 13.17 -9.93 18.72
N ASN A 227 12.41 -9.94 17.64
CA ASN A 227 11.26 -10.79 17.33
C ASN A 227 10.19 -10.90 18.46
N ARG A 228 10.01 -9.83 19.25
CA ARG A 228 9.02 -9.75 20.35
C ARG A 228 7.89 -8.77 20.10
N VAL A 229 8.04 -7.89 19.10
CA VAL A 229 7.04 -6.88 18.77
C VAL A 229 6.11 -7.44 17.70
N PRO A 230 4.78 -7.42 17.92
CA PRO A 230 3.81 -7.84 16.92
C PRO A 230 3.95 -7.06 15.61
N ALA A 231 3.78 -7.73 14.48
CA ALA A 231 3.98 -7.16 13.15
C ALA A 231 3.07 -5.95 12.87
N ASN A 232 1.85 -5.95 13.42
CA ASN A 232 0.91 -4.83 13.30
C ASN A 232 1.43 -3.55 13.97
N LEU A 233 2.13 -3.65 15.12
CA LEU A 233 2.75 -2.49 15.78
C LEU A 233 3.93 -1.95 14.98
N ILE A 234 4.73 -2.83 14.38
CA ILE A 234 5.80 -2.44 13.45
C ILE A 234 5.18 -1.71 12.24
N GLY A 235 4.11 -2.27 11.66
CA GLY A 235 3.39 -1.65 10.55
C GLY A 235 2.84 -0.27 10.88
N GLU A 236 2.28 -0.09 12.09
CA GLU A 236 1.79 1.21 12.55
C GLU A 236 2.92 2.23 12.75
N ALA A 237 4.07 1.81 13.31
CA ALA A 237 5.25 2.68 13.45
C ALA A 237 5.75 3.17 12.09
N LEU A 238 5.82 2.28 11.09
CA LEU A 238 6.19 2.62 9.72
C LEU A 238 5.18 3.58 9.08
N HIS A 239 3.90 3.36 9.31
CA HIS A 239 2.84 4.26 8.82
C HIS A 239 3.00 5.68 9.40
N ARG A 240 3.24 5.80 10.72
CA ARG A 240 3.49 7.08 11.39
C ARG A 240 4.72 7.79 10.84
N TYR A 241 5.81 7.05 10.68
CA TYR A 241 7.04 7.57 10.08
C TYR A 241 6.82 8.08 8.66
N ALA A 242 6.15 7.29 7.83
CA ALA A 242 5.81 7.66 6.46
C ALA A 242 4.96 8.94 6.37
N LEU A 243 3.93 9.07 7.22
CA LEU A 243 3.09 10.27 7.25
C LEU A 243 3.86 11.54 7.66
N ARG A 244 4.90 11.40 8.50
CA ARG A 244 5.73 12.52 8.93
C ARG A 244 6.71 12.99 7.87
N TRP A 245 7.38 12.04 7.21
CA TRP A 245 8.51 12.33 6.33
C TRP A 245 8.20 12.29 4.84
N LEU A 246 7.05 11.70 4.43
CA LEU A 246 6.59 11.68 3.04
C LEU A 246 5.36 12.58 2.89
N PRO A 247 5.53 13.89 2.62
CA PRO A 247 4.42 14.85 2.53
C PRO A 247 3.41 14.51 1.43
N ILE A 248 3.82 13.74 0.42
CA ILE A 248 2.97 13.25 -0.67
C ILE A 248 1.82 12.36 -0.14
N LEU A 249 2.01 11.70 1.00
CA LEU A 249 0.98 10.87 1.63
C LEU A 249 -0.03 11.68 2.44
N SER A 250 0.31 12.93 2.78
CA SER A 250 -0.54 13.84 3.55
C SER A 250 -1.30 14.77 2.60
N LYS A 251 -2.63 14.84 2.74
CA LYS A 251 -3.50 15.73 1.94
C LYS A 251 -3.23 17.26 2.14
N LYS A 252 -2.22 17.62 2.92
CA LYS A 252 -1.94 19.00 3.33
C LYS A 252 -0.58 19.50 2.86
N LYS A 253 -0.35 19.67 1.55
CA LYS A 253 0.55 20.76 1.11
C LYS A 253 0.62 20.81 -0.42
N ASN A 254 0.21 21.94 -0.97
CA ASN A 254 0.63 22.41 -2.28
C ASN A 254 2.14 22.65 -2.22
N VAL A 255 2.92 21.79 -2.85
CA VAL A 255 4.36 22.01 -3.05
C VAL A 255 4.49 23.04 -4.18
N LYS A 256 4.46 24.30 -3.79
CA LYS A 256 4.99 25.38 -4.61
C LYS A 256 6.14 25.97 -3.81
N ASP A 257 7.33 25.43 -3.99
CA ASP A 257 8.57 26.18 -3.82
C ASP A 257 9.73 25.28 -4.23
N SER A 258 10.33 25.65 -5.31
CA SER A 258 11.34 24.93 -6.05
C SER A 258 12.63 25.75 -6.08
N ALA A 259 13.68 25.19 -5.53
CA ALA A 259 15.05 25.47 -5.97
C ALA A 259 16.02 24.33 -5.57
N ASN A 260 15.56 23.32 -4.77
CA ASN A 260 16.37 22.16 -4.38
C ASN A 260 15.62 20.85 -4.62
N THR A 261 14.90 20.74 -5.75
CA THR A 261 13.95 19.65 -6.00
C THR A 261 14.62 18.28 -6.06
N GLU A 262 15.80 18.17 -6.65
CA GLU A 262 16.48 16.87 -6.84
C GLU A 262 16.97 16.25 -5.54
N ASN A 263 17.57 17.05 -4.64
CA ASN A 263 18.05 16.56 -3.34
C ASN A 263 16.89 16.14 -2.42
N VAL A 264 15.77 16.88 -2.48
CA VAL A 264 14.57 16.57 -1.69
C VAL A 264 13.91 15.29 -2.21
N VAL A 265 13.82 15.12 -3.53
CA VAL A 265 13.27 13.90 -4.16
C VAL A 265 14.14 12.69 -3.85
N SER A 266 15.47 12.82 -3.92
CA SER A 266 16.42 11.76 -3.55
C SER A 266 16.26 11.34 -2.09
N GLY A 267 16.10 12.32 -1.17
CA GLY A 267 15.83 12.03 0.23
C GLY A 267 14.51 11.28 0.46
N HIS A 268 13.43 11.69 -0.21
CA HIS A 268 12.15 11.00 -0.12
C HIS A 268 12.20 9.58 -0.71
N LYS A 269 12.97 9.37 -1.79
CA LYS A 269 13.20 8.06 -2.37
C LYS A 269 13.89 7.13 -1.39
N MET A 270 14.96 7.57 -0.75
CA MET A 270 15.68 6.80 0.27
C MET A 270 14.77 6.43 1.45
N ILE A 271 13.96 7.38 1.93
CA ILE A 271 12.99 7.14 3.01
C ILE A 271 11.97 6.07 2.60
N LEU A 272 11.38 6.19 1.41
CA LEU A 272 10.39 5.24 0.91
C LEU A 272 10.98 3.84 0.75
N GLU A 273 12.16 3.70 0.16
CA GLU A 273 12.84 2.42 -0.03
C GLU A 273 13.21 1.78 1.32
N SER A 274 13.66 2.60 2.30
CA SER A 274 13.91 2.13 3.67
C SER A 274 12.64 1.65 4.36
N ILE A 275 11.51 2.33 4.20
CA ILE A 275 10.23 1.88 4.74
C ILE A 275 9.82 0.54 4.14
N VAL A 276 9.95 0.38 2.81
CA VAL A 276 9.58 -0.86 2.12
C VAL A 276 10.40 -2.06 2.59
N THR A 277 11.72 -1.87 2.81
CA THR A 277 12.58 -2.94 3.36
C THR A 277 12.22 -3.33 4.79
N LEU A 278 11.70 -2.39 5.56
CA LEU A 278 11.28 -2.62 6.95
C LEU A 278 9.89 -3.25 7.09
N LEU A 279 9.05 -3.23 6.04
CA LEU A 279 7.69 -3.78 6.09
C LEU A 279 7.70 -5.23 6.61
N PRO A 280 6.81 -5.59 7.55
CA PRO A 280 6.65 -6.98 7.99
C PRO A 280 6.21 -7.88 6.83
N THR A 281 6.62 -9.15 6.88
CA THR A 281 6.21 -10.16 5.88
C THR A 281 4.82 -10.72 6.12
N GLU A 282 4.31 -10.57 7.34
CA GLU A 282 3.02 -11.07 7.76
C GLU A 282 1.87 -10.34 7.06
N ARG A 283 0.88 -11.12 6.60
CA ARG A 283 -0.33 -10.60 5.98
C ARG A 283 -1.11 -9.72 6.98
N ASN A 284 -1.74 -8.65 6.51
CA ASN A 284 -2.55 -7.72 7.29
C ASN A 284 -1.82 -7.01 8.45
N SER A 285 -0.49 -7.10 8.51
CA SER A 285 0.32 -6.30 9.44
C SER A 285 0.31 -4.81 9.09
N VAL A 286 0.02 -4.49 7.85
CA VAL A 286 -0.07 -3.14 7.29
C VAL A 286 -1.33 -3.07 6.43
N SER A 287 -2.11 -1.99 6.53
CA SER A 287 -3.34 -1.85 5.77
C SER A 287 -3.08 -1.75 4.26
N CYS A 288 -3.97 -2.34 3.44
CA CYS A 288 -3.91 -2.30 1.99
C CYS A 288 -3.88 -0.85 1.46
N SER A 289 -4.71 0.03 2.02
CA SER A 289 -4.74 1.45 1.64
C SER A 289 -3.40 2.17 1.90
N PHE A 290 -2.66 1.82 2.96
CA PHE A 290 -1.33 2.40 3.19
C PHE A 290 -0.31 1.88 2.18
N LEU A 291 -0.31 0.59 1.85
CA LEU A 291 0.57 0.03 0.81
C LEU A 291 0.31 0.68 -0.56
N LEU A 292 -0.95 0.88 -0.93
CA LEU A 292 -1.34 1.58 -2.16
C LEU A 292 -0.89 3.05 -2.17
N LYS A 293 -0.96 3.73 -1.03
CA LYS A 293 -0.39 5.09 -0.90
C LYS A 293 1.12 5.11 -1.09
N LEU A 294 1.85 4.14 -0.51
CA LEU A 294 3.29 4.00 -0.74
C LEU A 294 3.58 3.71 -2.22
N LEU A 295 2.76 2.89 -2.87
CA LEU A 295 2.90 2.57 -4.29
C LEU A 295 2.66 3.81 -5.18
N LYS A 296 1.63 4.61 -4.89
CA LYS A 296 1.41 5.92 -5.55
C LYS A 296 2.61 6.86 -5.34
N ALA A 297 3.09 6.96 -4.10
CA ALA A 297 4.27 7.76 -3.80
C ALA A 297 5.51 7.26 -4.55
N SER A 298 5.70 5.94 -4.67
CA SER A 298 6.82 5.35 -5.40
C SER A 298 6.81 5.69 -6.89
N SER A 299 5.62 5.79 -7.50
CA SER A 299 5.48 6.24 -8.88
C SER A 299 5.80 7.73 -9.02
N ILE A 300 5.32 8.58 -8.12
CA ILE A 300 5.56 10.04 -8.14
C ILE A 300 7.04 10.39 -7.90
N ILE A 301 7.71 9.68 -6.99
CA ILE A 301 9.12 9.95 -6.63
C ILE A 301 10.09 9.28 -7.62
N GLY A 302 9.62 8.37 -8.47
CA GLY A 302 10.49 7.59 -9.35
C GLY A 302 11.35 6.57 -8.58
N ALA A 303 10.74 5.83 -7.64
CA ALA A 303 11.43 4.78 -6.91
C ALA A 303 11.82 3.61 -7.82
N SER A 304 12.72 2.75 -7.33
CA SER A 304 13.23 1.59 -8.08
C SER A 304 12.10 0.62 -8.48
N CYS A 305 12.26 -0.04 -9.60
CA CYS A 305 11.29 -1.03 -10.08
C CYS A 305 11.09 -2.16 -9.05
N SER A 306 12.17 -2.60 -8.38
CA SER A 306 12.10 -3.61 -7.33
C SER A 306 11.20 -3.19 -6.16
N THR A 307 11.26 -1.93 -5.74
CA THR A 307 10.39 -1.37 -4.70
C THR A 307 8.93 -1.37 -5.12
N LYS A 308 8.63 -0.98 -6.35
CA LYS A 308 7.26 -1.00 -6.90
C LYS A 308 6.71 -2.43 -6.97
N LEU A 309 7.50 -3.39 -7.46
CA LEU A 309 7.11 -4.78 -7.55
C LEU A 309 6.88 -5.41 -6.17
N GLU A 310 7.72 -5.12 -5.18
CA GLU A 310 7.51 -5.62 -3.81
C GLU A 310 6.24 -5.04 -3.19
N LEU A 311 5.95 -3.76 -3.40
CA LEU A 311 4.69 -3.16 -2.97
C LEU A 311 3.49 -3.77 -3.69
N ALA A 312 3.57 -3.98 -5.01
CA ALA A 312 2.53 -4.63 -5.80
C ALA A 312 2.24 -6.05 -5.30
N ARG A 313 3.28 -6.83 -5.02
CA ARG A 313 3.16 -8.18 -4.44
C ARG A 313 2.42 -8.15 -3.10
N ARG A 314 2.79 -7.22 -2.21
CA ARG A 314 2.15 -7.07 -0.89
C ARG A 314 0.70 -6.62 -0.98
N VAL A 315 0.38 -5.71 -1.88
CA VAL A 315 -1.01 -5.30 -2.17
C VAL A 315 -1.80 -6.48 -2.70
N GLY A 316 -1.24 -7.26 -3.64
CA GLY A 316 -1.86 -8.46 -4.18
C GLY A 316 -2.24 -9.47 -3.11
N MET A 317 -1.44 -9.63 -2.05
CA MET A 317 -1.76 -10.55 -0.94
C MET A 317 -3.02 -10.18 -0.14
N GLN A 318 -3.50 -8.93 -0.22
CA GLN A 318 -4.68 -8.44 0.53
C GLN A 318 -5.55 -7.51 -0.33
N LEU A 319 -5.64 -7.80 -1.64
CA LEU A 319 -6.34 -6.96 -2.62
C LEU A 319 -7.85 -6.83 -2.31
N GLU A 320 -8.45 -7.81 -1.64
CA GLU A 320 -9.86 -7.78 -1.22
C GLU A 320 -10.19 -6.68 -0.20
N GLU A 321 -9.17 -6.03 0.40
CA GLU A 321 -9.33 -4.88 1.31
C GLU A 321 -9.14 -3.53 0.60
N ALA A 322 -8.76 -3.54 -0.68
CA ALA A 322 -8.53 -2.34 -1.46
C ALA A 322 -9.84 -1.60 -1.81
N ARG A 323 -9.71 -0.33 -2.16
CA ARG A 323 -10.76 0.45 -2.82
C ARG A 323 -10.34 0.73 -4.26
N ALA A 324 -11.29 0.77 -5.19
CA ALA A 324 -11.00 1.06 -6.59
C ALA A 324 -10.25 2.39 -6.78
N GLU A 325 -10.60 3.43 -6.01
CA GLU A 325 -9.95 4.75 -6.02
C GLU A 325 -8.46 4.67 -5.62
N ASP A 326 -8.12 3.74 -4.72
CA ASP A 326 -6.74 3.55 -4.26
C ASP A 326 -5.87 2.89 -5.34
N LEU A 327 -6.47 2.17 -6.32
CA LEU A 327 -5.78 1.54 -7.45
C LEU A 327 -5.47 2.53 -8.60
N LEU A 328 -6.02 3.74 -8.59
CA LEU A 328 -5.71 4.78 -9.58
C LEU A 328 -4.30 5.32 -9.34
N ILE A 329 -3.29 4.60 -9.83
CA ILE A 329 -1.87 4.93 -9.70
C ILE A 329 -1.46 5.77 -10.90
N PRO A 330 -0.95 7.00 -10.73
CA PRO A 330 -0.60 7.85 -11.87
C PRO A 330 0.58 7.27 -12.64
N SER A 331 0.50 7.29 -13.97
CA SER A 331 1.61 7.00 -14.87
C SER A 331 2.45 8.24 -15.06
N LEU A 332 3.73 8.19 -14.66
CA LEU A 332 4.69 9.28 -14.86
C LEU A 332 5.82 8.85 -15.80
N CYS A 333 5.63 7.75 -16.54
CA CYS A 333 6.59 7.29 -17.52
C CYS A 333 6.37 8.06 -18.84
N TYR A 334 7.37 8.77 -19.29
CA TYR A 334 7.35 9.54 -20.56
C TYR A 334 7.07 8.68 -21.81
N SER A 335 7.15 7.35 -21.69
CA SER A 335 6.90 6.40 -22.77
C SER A 335 5.46 5.89 -22.84
N VAL A 336 4.63 6.20 -21.84
CA VAL A 336 3.25 5.71 -21.75
C VAL A 336 2.31 6.92 -21.68
N GLU A 337 1.45 7.04 -22.69
CA GLU A 337 0.51 8.17 -22.84
C GLU A 337 -0.71 8.08 -21.93
N THR A 338 -0.90 6.94 -21.22
CA THR A 338 -2.07 6.73 -20.34
C THR A 338 -1.94 7.51 -19.03
N LEU A 339 -3.07 8.00 -18.50
CA LEU A 339 -3.14 8.71 -17.22
C LEU A 339 -2.73 7.83 -16.04
N TYR A 340 -3.02 6.53 -16.10
CA TYR A 340 -2.81 5.58 -15.02
C TYR A 340 -1.88 4.44 -15.45
N ASP A 341 -1.10 3.93 -14.50
CA ASP A 341 -0.23 2.76 -14.67
C ASP A 341 -1.05 1.47 -14.54
N VAL A 342 -1.60 1.02 -15.67
CA VAL A 342 -2.43 -0.20 -15.74
C VAL A 342 -1.58 -1.46 -15.53
N GLU A 343 -0.31 -1.43 -15.92
CA GLU A 343 0.58 -2.60 -15.83
C GLU A 343 0.86 -2.99 -14.38
N ILE A 344 1.02 -2.01 -13.51
CA ILE A 344 1.21 -2.29 -12.08
C ILE A 344 -0.06 -2.88 -11.43
N VAL A 345 -1.25 -2.44 -11.84
CA VAL A 345 -2.52 -3.00 -11.35
C VAL A 345 -2.73 -4.41 -11.88
N GLN A 346 -2.37 -4.67 -13.15
CA GLN A 346 -2.36 -6.00 -13.71
C GLN A 346 -1.46 -6.94 -12.92
N ARG A 347 -0.25 -6.47 -12.55
CA ARG A 347 0.68 -7.24 -11.72
C ARG A 347 0.12 -7.52 -10.32
N ILE A 348 -0.53 -6.55 -9.70
CA ILE A 348 -1.22 -6.73 -8.41
C ILE A 348 -2.27 -7.84 -8.49
N LEU A 349 -3.07 -7.84 -9.56
CA LEU A 349 -4.10 -8.84 -9.80
C LEU A 349 -3.50 -10.24 -10.04
N GLU A 350 -2.41 -10.34 -10.80
CA GLU A 350 -1.66 -11.59 -10.99
C GLU A 350 -1.18 -12.16 -9.67
N GLU A 351 -0.56 -11.34 -8.82
CA GLU A 351 -0.09 -11.76 -7.49
C GLU A 351 -1.25 -12.23 -6.59
N PHE A 352 -2.42 -11.59 -6.68
CA PHE A 352 -3.63 -12.06 -6.00
C PHE A 352 -4.08 -13.42 -6.51
N MET A 353 -4.14 -13.62 -7.84
CA MET A 353 -4.59 -14.88 -8.43
C MET A 353 -3.62 -16.04 -8.17
N MET A 354 -2.30 -15.78 -8.15
CA MET A 354 -1.30 -16.80 -7.87
C MET A 354 -1.43 -17.43 -6.48
N GLN A 355 -1.90 -16.67 -5.48
CA GLN A 355 -2.07 -17.20 -4.11
C GLN A 355 -3.06 -18.37 -4.05
N TRP A 356 -4.01 -18.44 -4.98
CA TRP A 356 -5.06 -19.45 -5.02
C TRP A 356 -4.74 -20.64 -5.91
N ASN A 357 -3.68 -20.53 -6.71
CA ASN A 357 -3.21 -21.58 -7.61
C ASN A 357 -2.07 -22.41 -7.00
N SER A 358 -1.59 -22.06 -5.80
CA SER A 358 -0.59 -22.88 -5.10
C SER A 358 -1.23 -24.22 -4.70
N PRO A 359 -0.63 -25.36 -5.09
CA PRO A 359 -1.11 -26.67 -4.65
C PRO A 359 -1.05 -26.71 -3.12
N PRO A 360 -2.02 -27.36 -2.45
CA PRO A 360 -1.99 -27.49 -1.00
C PRO A 360 -0.71 -28.20 -0.59
N THR A 361 0.20 -27.51 0.07
CA THR A 361 1.45 -28.04 0.64
C THR A 361 1.17 -28.88 1.90
N SER A 362 0.22 -29.80 1.81
CA SER A 362 0.05 -30.83 2.81
C SER A 362 0.63 -32.11 2.21
N PRO A 363 1.65 -32.73 2.80
CA PRO A 363 2.11 -34.02 2.34
C PRO A 363 0.93 -35.00 2.44
N GLN A 364 0.55 -35.58 1.30
CA GLN A 364 -0.37 -36.70 1.28
C GLN A 364 0.24 -37.78 2.18
N ARG A 365 -0.38 -38.02 3.32
CA ARG A 365 -0.09 -39.17 4.16
C ARG A 365 -0.50 -40.38 3.35
N GLU A 366 0.48 -41.05 2.71
CA GLU A 366 0.30 -42.36 2.11
C GLU A 366 -0.24 -43.29 3.19
N LYS A 367 -1.45 -43.76 3.00
CA LYS A 367 -2.08 -44.78 3.82
C LYS A 367 -1.42 -46.13 3.43
N ASN A 368 -0.31 -46.44 4.02
CA ASN A 368 0.15 -47.82 4.08
C ASN A 368 -0.70 -48.58 5.09
N PHE A 369 -1.67 -49.31 4.56
CA PHE A 369 -2.42 -50.32 5.27
C PHE A 369 -1.46 -51.49 5.57
N ARG A 370 -1.10 -51.69 6.84
CA ARG A 370 -0.79 -53.01 7.39
C ARG A 370 -1.24 -53.09 8.83
N PHE A 371 -2.07 -54.10 9.05
CA PHE A 371 -2.64 -54.64 10.28
C PHE A 371 -1.80 -54.49 11.56
N ALA A 372 -2.39 -53.96 12.61
CA ALA A 372 -2.28 -54.49 13.98
C ALA A 372 -3.50 -54.01 14.79
N CYS A 373 -4.25 -55.01 15.23
CA CYS A 373 -5.38 -54.92 16.12
C CYS A 373 -4.88 -54.56 17.52
N GLU A 374 -5.31 -53.44 18.11
CA GLU A 374 -5.43 -53.31 19.57
C GLU A 374 -6.40 -52.19 19.95
N ARG A 375 -7.29 -52.55 20.85
CA ARG A 375 -8.35 -51.77 21.46
C ARG A 375 -7.79 -50.49 22.11
N ARG A 376 -8.28 -49.30 21.73
CA ARG A 376 -8.45 -48.17 22.68
C ARG A 376 -9.63 -47.26 22.30
N ARG A 377 -10.41 -47.09 23.28
CA ARG A 377 -11.55 -46.26 23.58
C ARG A 377 -11.76 -45.02 22.72
N SER A 378 -13.04 -44.85 22.37
CA SER A 378 -13.73 -43.67 21.85
C SER A 378 -13.07 -42.33 22.14
N ARG A 379 -12.66 -41.62 21.07
CA ARG A 379 -12.52 -40.18 21.01
C ARG A 379 -13.67 -39.63 20.18
N SER A 380 -14.28 -38.61 20.72
CA SER A 380 -15.50 -37.97 20.26
C SER A 380 -15.43 -37.51 18.78
N THR A 381 -16.54 -37.64 18.11
CA THR A 381 -16.83 -37.23 16.73
C THR A 381 -16.72 -35.71 16.51
N GLU A 382 -16.46 -34.90 17.53
CA GLU A 382 -16.36 -33.45 17.44
C GLU A 382 -15.12 -32.93 16.70
N ASP A 383 -13.97 -33.64 16.77
CA ASP A 383 -12.74 -33.19 16.13
C ASP A 383 -12.73 -33.33 14.59
N VAL A 384 -13.56 -34.25 14.04
CA VAL A 384 -13.64 -34.47 12.58
C VAL A 384 -14.56 -33.44 11.92
N GLU A 385 -15.60 -33.02 12.66
CA GLU A 385 -16.55 -32.01 12.18
C GLU A 385 -15.94 -30.60 12.16
N LEU A 386 -15.08 -30.28 13.15
CA LEU A 386 -14.30 -29.03 13.18
C LEU A 386 -13.28 -28.93 12.03
N GLN A 387 -12.66 -30.03 11.61
CA GLN A 387 -11.73 -30.01 10.47
C GLN A 387 -12.46 -29.87 9.13
N LEU A 388 -13.67 -30.44 8.99
CA LEU A 388 -14.49 -30.29 7.80
C LEU A 388 -15.07 -28.85 7.70
N GLU A 389 -15.47 -28.27 8.83
CA GLU A 389 -15.96 -26.89 8.87
C GLU A 389 -14.88 -25.86 8.59
N THR A 390 -13.65 -26.07 9.08
CA THR A 390 -12.51 -25.17 8.76
C THR A 390 -12.11 -25.26 7.29
N SER A 391 -12.18 -26.45 6.66
CA SER A 391 -11.92 -26.62 5.23
C SER A 391 -13.02 -25.98 4.38
N ARG A 392 -14.29 -26.12 4.76
CA ARG A 392 -15.42 -25.46 4.08
C ARG A 392 -15.37 -23.94 4.25
N ARG A 393 -15.00 -23.44 5.43
CA ARG A 393 -14.84 -22.00 5.71
C ARG A 393 -13.69 -21.39 4.89
N SER A 394 -12.57 -22.09 4.73
CA SER A 394 -11.44 -21.59 3.94
C SER A 394 -11.77 -21.50 2.44
N SER A 395 -12.48 -22.48 1.87
CA SER A 395 -12.91 -22.44 0.48
C SER A 395 -13.98 -21.37 0.21
N SER A 396 -14.91 -21.18 1.16
CA SER A 396 -15.93 -20.12 1.11
C SER A 396 -15.29 -18.72 1.22
N ALA A 397 -14.34 -18.52 2.12
CA ALA A 397 -13.61 -17.26 2.26
C ALA A 397 -12.85 -16.89 0.98
N SER A 398 -12.21 -17.87 0.33
CA SER A 398 -11.54 -17.68 -0.96
C SER A 398 -12.50 -17.25 -2.07
N HIS A 399 -13.70 -17.83 -2.12
CA HIS A 399 -14.72 -17.45 -3.09
C HIS A 399 -15.21 -16.02 -2.86
N CYS A 400 -15.52 -15.65 -1.63
CA CYS A 400 -15.91 -14.28 -1.27
C CYS A 400 -14.85 -13.25 -1.60
N SER A 401 -13.55 -13.56 -1.40
CA SER A 401 -12.46 -12.65 -1.74
C SER A 401 -12.38 -12.40 -3.25
N LYS A 402 -12.58 -13.43 -4.08
CA LYS A 402 -12.61 -13.29 -5.55
C LYS A 402 -13.79 -12.44 -6.03
N LEU A 403 -14.98 -12.61 -5.43
CA LEU A 403 -16.15 -11.78 -5.73
C LEU A 403 -15.88 -10.29 -5.41
N LYS A 404 -15.28 -10.01 -4.23
CA LYS A 404 -14.93 -8.63 -3.86
C LYS A 404 -13.92 -8.01 -4.80
N VAL A 405 -12.86 -8.77 -5.15
CA VAL A 405 -11.83 -8.29 -6.07
C VAL A 405 -12.39 -8.07 -7.46
N ALA A 406 -13.29 -8.93 -7.96
CA ALA A 406 -13.97 -8.71 -9.24
C ALA A 406 -14.68 -7.35 -9.26
N LYS A 407 -15.47 -7.04 -8.23
CA LYS A 407 -16.17 -5.76 -8.12
C LYS A 407 -15.22 -4.58 -8.05
N ILE A 408 -14.12 -4.69 -7.27
CA ILE A 408 -13.10 -3.63 -7.19
C ILE A 408 -12.46 -3.37 -8.56
N ILE A 409 -12.13 -4.44 -9.31
CA ILE A 409 -11.52 -4.33 -10.63
C ILE A 409 -12.52 -3.76 -11.65
N ASP A 410 -13.79 -4.17 -11.62
CA ASP A 410 -14.79 -3.65 -12.54
C ASP A 410 -15.05 -2.14 -12.30
N CYS A 411 -15.09 -1.68 -11.03
CA CYS A 411 -15.11 -0.25 -10.70
C CYS A 411 -13.83 0.47 -11.17
N TYR A 412 -12.66 -0.15 -11.00
CA TYR A 412 -11.39 0.40 -11.48
C TYR A 412 -11.39 0.54 -13.01
N LEU A 413 -11.86 -0.48 -13.73
CA LEU A 413 -11.99 -0.47 -15.19
C LEU A 413 -12.93 0.64 -15.68
N GLN A 414 -14.03 0.92 -14.97
CA GLN A 414 -14.93 2.04 -15.31
C GLN A 414 -14.22 3.40 -15.24
N GLU A 415 -13.39 3.61 -14.23
CA GLU A 415 -12.64 4.86 -14.09
C GLU A 415 -11.57 5.04 -15.16
N ILE A 416 -10.75 4.00 -15.42
CA ILE A 416 -9.67 4.10 -16.42
C ILE A 416 -10.20 4.13 -17.86
N SER A 417 -11.41 3.60 -18.11
CA SER A 417 -12.05 3.59 -19.45
C SER A 417 -12.35 4.97 -20.00
N ARG A 418 -12.26 6.02 -19.16
CA ARG A 418 -12.39 7.43 -19.57
C ARG A 418 -11.12 7.98 -20.23
N ASP A 419 -10.00 7.31 -20.08
CA ASP A 419 -8.72 7.72 -20.66
C ASP A 419 -8.70 7.40 -22.17
N PRO A 420 -8.67 8.39 -23.07
CA PRO A 420 -8.73 8.16 -24.51
C PRO A 420 -7.48 7.45 -25.08
N ASN A 421 -6.39 7.42 -24.32
CA ASN A 421 -5.13 6.79 -24.73
C ASN A 421 -5.04 5.31 -24.27
N LEU A 422 -6.06 4.82 -23.56
CA LEU A 422 -6.07 3.44 -23.07
C LEU A 422 -6.36 2.46 -24.19
N SER A 423 -5.46 1.51 -24.44
CA SER A 423 -5.67 0.51 -25.50
C SER A 423 -6.73 -0.55 -25.11
N VAL A 424 -7.53 -0.97 -26.10
CA VAL A 424 -8.53 -2.04 -25.93
C VAL A 424 -7.91 -3.33 -25.40
N ALA A 425 -6.71 -3.68 -25.90
CA ALA A 425 -6.01 -4.90 -25.49
C ALA A 425 -5.74 -4.96 -23.99
N LYS A 426 -5.27 -3.85 -23.38
CA LYS A 426 -5.01 -3.77 -21.93
C LYS A 426 -6.28 -3.93 -21.09
N VAL A 427 -7.41 -3.36 -21.56
CA VAL A 427 -8.71 -3.49 -20.88
C VAL A 427 -9.20 -4.94 -20.93
N ILE A 428 -9.13 -5.57 -22.10
CA ILE A 428 -9.54 -6.97 -22.29
C ILE A 428 -8.67 -7.89 -21.42
N GLU A 429 -7.36 -7.73 -21.47
CA GLU A 429 -6.43 -8.56 -20.71
C GLU A 429 -6.68 -8.47 -19.19
N LEU A 430 -6.95 -7.27 -18.67
CA LEU A 430 -7.24 -7.10 -17.26
C LEU A 430 -8.61 -7.69 -16.88
N ALA A 431 -9.62 -7.52 -17.74
CA ALA A 431 -10.96 -8.04 -17.52
C ALA A 431 -11.02 -9.58 -17.56
N GLU A 432 -10.27 -10.21 -18.46
CA GLU A 432 -10.22 -11.68 -18.64
C GLU A 432 -9.47 -12.39 -17.49
N LYS A 433 -8.60 -11.70 -16.74
CA LYS A 433 -7.94 -12.27 -15.55
C LYS A 433 -8.93 -12.60 -14.42
N ILE A 434 -10.12 -12.01 -14.43
CA ILE A 434 -11.16 -12.28 -13.45
C ILE A 434 -11.98 -13.51 -13.90
N PRO A 435 -12.07 -14.59 -13.11
CA PRO A 435 -12.85 -15.77 -13.46
C PRO A 435 -14.35 -15.46 -13.57
N ASP A 436 -15.05 -16.11 -14.49
CA ASP A 436 -16.49 -15.92 -14.76
C ASP A 436 -17.39 -16.11 -13.54
N PHE A 437 -17.03 -17.03 -12.65
CA PHE A 437 -17.81 -17.27 -11.42
C PHE A 437 -17.70 -16.11 -10.42
N ALA A 438 -16.66 -15.28 -10.53
CA ALA A 438 -16.46 -14.13 -9.67
C ALA A 438 -17.29 -12.90 -10.09
N ARG A 439 -17.96 -12.99 -11.26
CA ARG A 439 -18.92 -11.99 -11.74
C ARG A 439 -20.32 -12.60 -11.84
N PRO A 440 -21.11 -12.55 -10.76
CA PRO A 440 -22.48 -13.04 -10.77
C PRO A 440 -23.40 -12.23 -11.68
N ASP A 441 -23.16 -10.94 -11.77
CA ASP A 441 -23.78 -9.99 -12.73
C ASP A 441 -22.71 -9.33 -13.59
N HIS A 442 -23.09 -8.81 -14.75
CA HIS A 442 -22.22 -8.14 -15.70
C HIS A 442 -22.57 -6.66 -15.90
N ASP A 443 -23.35 -6.07 -14.99
CA ASP A 443 -23.78 -4.68 -15.11
C ASP A 443 -22.61 -3.72 -15.05
N ASP A 444 -21.72 -3.88 -14.03
CA ASP A 444 -20.53 -3.05 -13.90
C ASP A 444 -19.62 -3.16 -15.13
N LEU A 445 -19.48 -4.37 -15.68
CA LEU A 445 -18.70 -4.62 -16.90
C LEU A 445 -19.38 -3.98 -18.14
N TYR A 446 -20.71 -4.02 -18.23
CA TYR A 446 -21.45 -3.35 -19.29
C TYR A 446 -21.26 -1.82 -19.25
N TRP A 447 -21.39 -1.22 -18.07
CA TRP A 447 -21.16 0.22 -17.90
C TRP A 447 -19.74 0.62 -18.25
N MET A 448 -18.76 -0.19 -17.91
CA MET A 448 -17.37 0.01 -18.35
C MET A 448 -17.25 0.02 -19.87
N ILE A 449 -17.85 -0.97 -20.56
CA ILE A 449 -17.83 -1.04 -22.04
C ILE A 449 -18.49 0.19 -22.65
N ASP A 450 -19.64 0.64 -22.13
CA ASP A 450 -20.32 1.84 -22.60
C ASP A 450 -19.46 3.10 -22.43
N ILE A 451 -18.83 3.29 -21.27
CA ILE A 451 -17.91 4.40 -21.01
C ILE A 451 -16.73 4.35 -21.99
N PHE A 452 -16.15 3.16 -22.19
CA PHE A 452 -15.01 2.98 -23.09
C PHE A 452 -15.37 3.31 -24.54
N LEU A 453 -16.51 2.81 -25.03
CA LEU A 453 -16.99 3.10 -26.39
C LEU A 453 -17.33 4.59 -26.60
N LYS A 454 -17.73 5.30 -25.53
CA LYS A 454 -17.96 6.76 -25.56
C LYS A 454 -16.65 7.54 -25.62
N ALA A 455 -15.65 7.12 -24.88
CA ALA A 455 -14.35 7.79 -24.82
C ALA A 455 -13.48 7.51 -26.06
N HIS A 456 -13.72 6.38 -26.77
CA HIS A 456 -12.91 5.95 -27.92
C HIS A 456 -13.75 5.86 -29.22
N PRO A 457 -14.15 6.99 -29.82
CA PRO A 457 -15.00 6.97 -31.03
C PRO A 457 -14.29 6.39 -32.26
N GLY A 458 -12.96 6.39 -32.30
CA GLY A 458 -12.14 5.90 -33.41
C GLY A 458 -11.92 4.39 -33.47
N LEU A 459 -12.54 3.60 -32.58
CA LEU A 459 -12.38 2.16 -32.54
C LEU A 459 -12.87 1.47 -33.82
N SER A 460 -12.07 0.52 -34.31
CA SER A 460 -12.43 -0.34 -35.42
C SER A 460 -13.61 -1.29 -35.07
N LYS A 461 -14.33 -1.75 -36.08
CA LYS A 461 -15.40 -2.76 -35.89
C LYS A 461 -14.89 -4.04 -35.22
N SER A 462 -13.64 -4.42 -35.48
CA SER A 462 -12.98 -5.59 -34.88
C SER A 462 -12.76 -5.42 -33.40
N GLU A 463 -12.17 -4.28 -32.97
CA GLU A 463 -11.90 -3.94 -31.57
C GLU A 463 -13.19 -3.85 -30.75
N ARG A 464 -14.23 -3.21 -31.30
CA ARG A 464 -15.56 -3.19 -30.64
C ARG A 464 -16.12 -4.60 -30.44
N LYS A 465 -15.97 -5.49 -31.44
CA LYS A 465 -16.40 -6.90 -31.31
C LYS A 465 -15.59 -7.64 -30.24
N GLN A 466 -14.28 -7.39 -30.14
CA GLN A 466 -13.41 -8.00 -29.12
C GLN A 466 -13.81 -7.54 -27.72
N LEU A 467 -13.96 -6.25 -27.51
CA LEU A 467 -14.36 -5.67 -26.22
C LEU A 467 -15.71 -6.24 -25.76
N CYS A 468 -16.68 -6.28 -26.66
CA CYS A 468 -18.03 -6.79 -26.35
C CYS A 468 -18.12 -8.31 -26.14
N ARG A 469 -17.06 -9.09 -26.44
CA ARG A 469 -16.99 -10.52 -26.09
C ARG A 469 -16.89 -10.77 -24.59
N LEU A 470 -16.40 -9.79 -23.83
CA LEU A 470 -16.34 -9.84 -22.38
C LEU A 470 -17.73 -9.94 -21.74
N LEU A 471 -18.78 -9.50 -22.46
CA LEU A 471 -20.13 -9.36 -21.92
C LEU A 471 -20.94 -10.64 -22.11
N ASP A 472 -21.41 -11.22 -21.00
CA ASP A 472 -22.47 -12.24 -21.02
C ASP A 472 -23.83 -11.56 -20.83
N CYS A 473 -24.59 -11.41 -21.93
CA CYS A 473 -25.90 -10.77 -21.92
C CYS A 473 -26.94 -11.47 -21.02
N LYS A 474 -26.72 -12.72 -20.62
CA LYS A 474 -27.59 -13.45 -19.69
C LYS A 474 -27.50 -12.90 -18.27
N LYS A 475 -26.33 -12.37 -17.89
CA LYS A 475 -26.01 -11.84 -16.55
C LYS A 475 -26.35 -10.36 -16.39
N LEU A 476 -26.94 -9.70 -17.41
CA LEU A 476 -27.35 -8.30 -17.32
C LEU A 476 -28.66 -8.16 -16.55
N SER A 477 -28.79 -7.10 -15.76
CA SER A 477 -30.05 -6.68 -15.16
C SER A 477 -31.02 -6.16 -16.22
N MET A 478 -32.29 -6.01 -15.87
CA MET A 478 -33.30 -5.45 -16.77
C MET A 478 -32.95 -4.00 -17.17
N GLU A 479 -32.45 -3.20 -16.23
CA GLU A 479 -32.04 -1.82 -16.46
C GLU A 479 -30.89 -1.75 -17.48
N ALA A 480 -29.85 -2.55 -17.28
CA ALA A 480 -28.73 -2.64 -18.21
C ALA A 480 -29.16 -3.14 -19.59
N CYS A 481 -30.09 -4.09 -19.66
CA CYS A 481 -30.64 -4.59 -20.92
C CYS A 481 -31.39 -3.48 -21.71
N VAL A 482 -32.26 -2.71 -21.04
CA VAL A 482 -33.02 -1.61 -21.68
C VAL A 482 -32.06 -0.56 -22.22
N HIS A 483 -31.05 -0.16 -21.44
CA HIS A 483 -30.04 0.79 -21.89
C HIS A 483 -29.21 0.23 -23.06
N ALA A 484 -28.79 -1.04 -22.99
CA ALA A 484 -27.98 -1.68 -24.01
C ALA A 484 -28.74 -1.85 -25.35
N ALA A 485 -30.07 -2.10 -25.29
CA ALA A 485 -30.92 -2.17 -26.48
C ALA A 485 -30.99 -0.85 -27.26
N GLN A 486 -30.87 0.28 -26.56
CA GLN A 486 -30.89 1.63 -27.12
C GLN A 486 -29.48 2.18 -27.44
N ASN A 487 -28.43 1.48 -27.06
CA ASN A 487 -27.06 1.95 -27.22
C ASN A 487 -26.55 1.74 -28.66
N GLU A 488 -26.48 2.84 -29.41
CA GLU A 488 -26.02 2.86 -30.80
C GLU A 488 -24.56 2.47 -31.01
N LYS A 489 -23.72 2.53 -29.98
CA LYS A 489 -22.28 2.22 -30.09
C LYS A 489 -21.98 0.73 -29.98
N LEU A 490 -22.96 -0.08 -29.53
CA LEU A 490 -22.78 -1.52 -29.43
C LEU A 490 -22.91 -2.19 -30.83
N PRO A 491 -22.15 -3.26 -31.09
CA PRO A 491 -22.35 -4.08 -32.27
C PRO A 491 -23.77 -4.65 -32.32
N LEU A 492 -24.40 -4.66 -33.51
CA LEU A 492 -25.79 -5.14 -33.71
C LEU A 492 -26.02 -6.54 -33.12
N ARG A 493 -25.04 -7.44 -33.23
CA ARG A 493 -25.10 -8.79 -32.64
C ARG A 493 -25.39 -8.77 -31.15
N VAL A 494 -24.71 -7.86 -30.40
CA VAL A 494 -24.88 -7.74 -28.95
C VAL A 494 -26.27 -7.19 -28.63
N VAL A 495 -26.72 -6.18 -29.35
CA VAL A 495 -28.08 -5.61 -29.20
C VAL A 495 -29.15 -6.68 -29.42
N VAL A 496 -29.01 -7.50 -30.46
CA VAL A 496 -29.94 -8.62 -30.71
C VAL A 496 -29.92 -9.66 -29.59
N GLN A 497 -28.74 -10.00 -29.07
CA GLN A 497 -28.62 -10.90 -27.93
C GLN A 497 -29.27 -10.34 -26.66
N VAL A 498 -29.08 -9.07 -26.38
CA VAL A 498 -29.70 -8.38 -25.23
C VAL A 498 -31.22 -8.41 -25.36
N LEU A 499 -31.77 -7.99 -26.48
CA LEU A 499 -33.21 -8.01 -26.73
C LEU A 499 -33.83 -9.43 -26.62
N PHE A 500 -33.12 -10.44 -27.11
CA PHE A 500 -33.54 -11.82 -26.94
C PHE A 500 -33.63 -12.24 -25.48
N PHE A 501 -32.60 -11.95 -24.69
CA PHE A 501 -32.59 -12.31 -23.26
C PHE A 501 -33.55 -11.47 -22.43
N GLU A 502 -33.79 -10.21 -22.81
CA GLU A 502 -34.82 -9.37 -22.21
C GLU A 502 -36.22 -9.99 -22.39
N GLN A 503 -36.57 -10.39 -23.61
CA GLN A 503 -37.83 -11.04 -23.87
C GLN A 503 -38.00 -12.37 -23.12
N VAL A 504 -36.92 -13.16 -23.02
CA VAL A 504 -36.93 -14.41 -22.26
C VAL A 504 -37.16 -14.13 -20.76
N LYS A 505 -36.51 -13.12 -20.17
CA LYS A 505 -36.70 -12.74 -18.78
C LYS A 505 -38.10 -12.18 -18.50
N ALA A 506 -38.66 -11.36 -19.43
CA ALA A 506 -40.01 -10.82 -19.32
C ALA A 506 -41.08 -11.93 -19.45
N GLY A 507 -40.86 -12.91 -20.32
CA GLY A 507 -41.74 -14.08 -20.48
C GLY A 507 -41.80 -14.99 -19.24
N ILE A 508 -40.70 -15.06 -18.47
CA ILE A 508 -40.63 -15.83 -17.21
C ILE A 508 -41.37 -15.11 -16.08
N SER A 509 -41.29 -13.76 -16.04
CA SER A 509 -41.95 -12.96 -15.02
C SER A 509 -43.47 -12.88 -15.18
N GLY A 510 -43.98 -13.15 -16.36
CA GLY A 510 -45.41 -13.13 -16.69
C GLY A 510 -45.96 -14.52 -16.97
N ASN A 511 -46.17 -15.37 -15.97
CA ASN A 511 -46.96 -16.60 -15.84
C ASN A 511 -47.48 -17.34 -17.14
N LYS A 512 -46.77 -17.25 -18.29
CA LYS A 512 -47.04 -17.97 -19.52
C LYS A 512 -45.82 -18.78 -19.97
N VAL A 513 -45.49 -19.82 -19.18
CA VAL A 513 -44.33 -20.71 -19.48
C VAL A 513 -44.70 -21.79 -20.53
N HIS A 514 -45.96 -21.83 -21.04
CA HIS A 514 -46.43 -22.96 -21.84
C HIS A 514 -46.02 -22.95 -23.32
N ASP A 515 -45.56 -21.83 -23.88
CA ASP A 515 -45.29 -21.72 -25.32
C ASP A 515 -43.82 -21.54 -25.71
N LEU A 516 -42.86 -21.78 -24.81
CA LEU A 516 -41.44 -21.70 -25.16
C LEU A 516 -40.91 -23.00 -25.77
N PRO A 517 -40.12 -22.93 -26.86
CA PRO A 517 -39.45 -24.09 -27.46
C PRO A 517 -38.56 -24.82 -26.43
N SER A 518 -38.48 -26.15 -26.55
CA SER A 518 -37.74 -27.05 -25.65
C SER A 518 -36.29 -26.66 -25.43
N ASP A 519 -35.65 -26.09 -26.45
CA ASP A 519 -34.24 -25.67 -26.41
C ASP A 519 -33.99 -24.44 -25.51
N ILE A 520 -35.01 -23.58 -25.37
CA ILE A 520 -34.98 -22.42 -24.49
C ILE A 520 -35.24 -22.83 -23.03
N LYS A 521 -36.11 -23.85 -22.80
CA LYS A 521 -36.34 -24.43 -21.48
C LYS A 521 -35.08 -25.10 -20.92
N ALA A 522 -34.30 -25.78 -21.75
CA ALA A 522 -33.04 -26.41 -21.37
C ALA A 522 -31.96 -25.36 -20.95
N LEU A 523 -31.90 -24.24 -21.66
CA LEU A 523 -30.99 -23.13 -21.34
C LEU A 523 -31.34 -22.38 -20.04
N LEU A 524 -32.63 -22.30 -19.74
CA LEU A 524 -33.14 -21.67 -18.50
C LEU A 524 -32.96 -22.56 -17.28
N SER A 525 -33.11 -23.89 -17.41
CA SER A 525 -32.88 -24.84 -16.34
C SER A 525 -31.39 -24.90 -15.92
N SER A 526 -30.47 -24.70 -16.85
CA SER A 526 -29.04 -24.61 -16.55
C SER A 526 -28.64 -23.32 -15.83
N ALA A 527 -29.41 -22.23 -15.98
CA ALA A 527 -29.15 -20.95 -15.30
C ALA A 527 -29.75 -20.86 -13.88
N THR A 528 -30.78 -21.68 -13.57
CA THR A 528 -31.48 -21.68 -12.28
C THR A 528 -30.93 -22.69 -11.28
N SER A 529 -30.02 -23.59 -11.69
CA SER A 529 -29.45 -24.60 -10.79
C SER A 529 -28.36 -24.05 -9.82
N THR A 530 -28.06 -22.76 -9.87
CA THR A 530 -27.06 -22.13 -8.96
C THR A 530 -27.66 -21.40 -7.77
N GLN A 531 -29.01 -21.37 -7.62
CA GLN A 531 -29.67 -20.75 -6.46
C GLN A 531 -30.87 -21.54 -6.01
N ARG A 532 -30.67 -22.67 -5.33
CA ARG A 532 -31.63 -23.23 -4.39
C ARG A 532 -30.98 -24.34 -3.57
N THR A 533 -30.50 -24.00 -2.41
CA THR A 533 -30.55 -24.85 -1.22
C THR A 533 -31.04 -23.98 -0.08
N GLU A 534 -32.00 -24.58 0.67
CA GLU A 534 -32.64 -24.12 1.91
C GLU A 534 -33.94 -23.32 1.71
N ASP A 535 -35.08 -24.01 1.77
CA ASP A 535 -35.92 -24.15 2.95
C ASP A 535 -37.07 -25.12 2.68
N GLN A 536 -37.09 -26.23 3.42
CA GLN A 536 -38.25 -27.10 3.60
C GLN A 536 -38.98 -26.68 4.86
N ASN A 537 -40.26 -26.47 4.75
CA ASN A 537 -41.36 -26.96 5.58
C ASN A 537 -42.51 -25.96 5.71
N SER A 538 -43.61 -26.29 5.12
CA SER A 538 -44.81 -26.58 5.88
C SER A 538 -46.07 -26.70 5.00
N LYS A 539 -46.81 -27.67 5.36
CA LYS A 539 -48.00 -28.30 4.78
C LYS A 539 -49.27 -27.45 4.80
N LEU A 540 -50.16 -27.89 3.86
CA LEU A 540 -51.64 -27.98 3.97
C LEU A 540 -52.42 -26.68 3.76
N SER A 541 -53.43 -26.60 2.96
CA SER A 541 -54.60 -27.39 2.68
C SER A 541 -55.56 -26.62 1.76
N ASN A 542 -56.13 -27.33 0.80
CA ASN A 542 -57.48 -27.32 0.28
C ASN A 542 -58.42 -26.12 0.37
N LEU A 543 -59.04 -25.77 -0.76
CA LEU A 543 -60.47 -25.88 -1.09
C LEU A 543 -60.93 -24.85 -2.12
N GLY A 544 -61.54 -25.33 -3.21
CA GLY A 544 -62.85 -24.95 -3.68
C GLY A 544 -62.91 -23.94 -4.84
N GLY A 545 -63.25 -24.40 -6.02
CA GLY A 545 -63.72 -23.57 -7.15
C GLY A 545 -65.19 -23.14 -6.95
N PRO A 546 -65.97 -22.82 -7.93
CA PRO A 546 -65.74 -22.44 -9.34
C PRO A 546 -66.50 -21.14 -9.74
N ALA A 547 -66.46 -20.83 -11.04
CA ALA A 547 -67.48 -20.12 -11.87
C ALA A 547 -67.11 -18.74 -12.40
N ASP A 548 -67.07 -18.77 -13.74
CA ASP A 548 -67.67 -17.83 -14.71
C ASP A 548 -67.57 -16.32 -14.47
N ASP A 549 -66.92 -15.61 -15.40
CA ASP A 549 -67.65 -14.80 -16.38
C ASP A 549 -66.72 -14.01 -17.28
N ALA A 550 -67.10 -13.98 -18.55
CA ALA A 550 -66.57 -13.22 -19.65
C ALA A 550 -66.54 -11.72 -19.40
N TRP A 551 -65.42 -11.09 -19.70
CA TRP A 551 -65.42 -9.69 -20.13
C TRP A 551 -64.34 -9.44 -21.17
N SER A 552 -64.81 -9.17 -22.36
CA SER A 552 -64.10 -8.54 -23.46
C SER A 552 -63.66 -7.13 -23.02
N ILE A 553 -62.36 -6.92 -22.90
CA ILE A 553 -61.85 -5.56 -22.81
C ILE A 553 -61.01 -5.26 -24.04
N SER A 554 -61.59 -4.35 -24.82
CA SER A 554 -61.04 -3.61 -25.91
C SER A 554 -59.64 -3.10 -25.57
N LEU A 555 -58.66 -3.46 -26.38
CA LEU A 555 -57.31 -2.89 -26.35
C LEU A 555 -57.40 -1.44 -26.84
N GLN A 556 -57.51 -0.50 -25.92
CA GLN A 556 -57.09 0.89 -26.17
C GLN A 556 -55.60 0.99 -25.89
N LEU A 557 -54.81 1.17 -26.95
CA LEU A 557 -53.42 1.58 -26.90
C LEU A 557 -53.36 2.96 -26.24
N PRO A 558 -52.49 3.14 -25.23
CA PRO A 558 -52.04 4.44 -24.85
C PRO A 558 -51.13 5.00 -25.94
N LYS A 559 -51.42 6.20 -26.37
CA LYS A 559 -50.62 6.93 -27.34
C LYS A 559 -49.24 7.20 -26.77
N SER A 560 -48.27 6.70 -27.51
CA SER A 560 -46.96 7.24 -27.85
C SER A 560 -46.06 7.74 -26.77
N ASP A 561 -44.97 7.09 -26.69
CA ASP A 561 -43.72 7.83 -26.42
C ASP A 561 -42.90 7.88 -27.72
N LYS A 562 -42.47 9.09 -28.07
CA LYS A 562 -41.60 9.39 -29.22
C LYS A 562 -40.25 8.65 -29.18
N THR A 563 -39.90 8.03 -28.07
CA THR A 563 -38.69 7.23 -27.84
C THR A 563 -38.72 5.86 -28.53
N THR A 564 -39.88 5.20 -28.60
CA THR A 564 -39.97 3.87 -29.24
C THR A 564 -39.92 3.95 -30.76
N ALA A 565 -40.41 5.02 -31.35
CA ALA A 565 -40.33 5.26 -32.81
C ALA A 565 -38.87 5.57 -33.23
N SER A 566 -38.11 6.29 -32.40
CA SER A 566 -36.68 6.56 -32.63
C SER A 566 -35.86 5.26 -32.55
N ALA A 567 -36.10 4.39 -31.56
CA ALA A 567 -35.37 3.13 -31.40
C ALA A 567 -35.62 2.17 -32.58
N ALA A 568 -36.87 2.10 -33.08
CA ALA A 568 -37.22 1.26 -34.23
C ALA A 568 -36.59 1.77 -35.54
N THR A 569 -36.47 3.09 -35.70
CA THR A 569 -35.81 3.72 -36.85
C THR A 569 -34.31 3.46 -36.82
N THR A 570 -33.68 3.61 -35.64
CA THR A 570 -32.25 3.36 -35.43
C THR A 570 -31.90 1.88 -35.67
N LEU A 571 -32.76 0.97 -35.25
CA LEU A 571 -32.57 -0.48 -35.48
C LEU A 571 -32.67 -0.85 -36.97
N ARG A 572 -33.60 -0.21 -37.73
CA ARG A 572 -33.69 -0.38 -39.18
C ARG A 572 -32.48 0.15 -39.93
N MET A 573 -31.95 1.33 -39.53
CA MET A 573 -30.73 1.86 -40.12
C MET A 573 -29.53 0.93 -39.87
N ARG A 574 -29.39 0.39 -38.69
CA ARG A 574 -28.31 -0.56 -38.34
C ARG A 574 -28.44 -1.91 -39.02
N LEU A 575 -29.66 -2.36 -39.28
CA LEU A 575 -29.90 -3.55 -40.08
C LEU A 575 -29.47 -3.34 -41.53
N ALA A 576 -29.73 -2.15 -42.10
CA ALA A 576 -29.30 -1.80 -43.44
C ALA A 576 -27.76 -1.68 -43.56
N GLU A 577 -27.08 -1.14 -42.52
CA GLU A 577 -25.61 -1.10 -42.45
C GLU A 577 -25.01 -2.50 -42.35
N ALA A 578 -25.66 -3.44 -41.64
CA ALA A 578 -25.21 -4.82 -41.52
C ALA A 578 -25.39 -5.61 -42.82
N GLU A 579 -26.41 -5.27 -43.63
CA GLU A 579 -26.63 -5.84 -44.98
C GLU A 579 -25.56 -5.32 -45.96
N ASN A 580 -25.20 -4.04 -45.92
CA ASN A 580 -24.09 -3.48 -46.70
C ASN A 580 -22.73 -4.09 -46.34
N ASP A 581 -22.46 -4.36 -45.06
CA ASP A 581 -21.25 -5.05 -44.62
C ASP A 581 -21.19 -6.49 -45.16
N CYS A 582 -22.31 -7.14 -45.37
CA CYS A 582 -22.40 -8.45 -46.02
C CYS A 582 -22.14 -8.40 -47.54
N GLU A 583 -22.45 -7.29 -48.21
CA GLU A 583 -22.16 -7.10 -49.63
C GLU A 583 -20.69 -6.73 -49.88
N GLU A 584 -20.05 -5.93 -49.03
CA GLU A 584 -18.61 -5.68 -49.13
C GLU A 584 -17.80 -6.98 -48.95
N ILE A 585 -18.18 -7.86 -48.03
CA ILE A 585 -17.51 -9.16 -47.84
C ILE A 585 -17.73 -10.06 -49.07
N ARG A 586 -18.85 -9.94 -49.78
CA ARG A 586 -19.10 -10.66 -51.03
C ARG A 586 -18.23 -10.16 -52.17
N GLN A 587 -17.92 -8.87 -52.23
CA GLN A 587 -17.03 -8.29 -53.26
C GLN A 587 -15.58 -8.69 -53.05
N TYR A 588 -15.10 -8.79 -51.81
CA TYR A 588 -13.75 -9.28 -51.50
C TYR A 588 -13.54 -10.77 -51.70
N SER A 589 -14.59 -11.58 -51.66
CA SER A 589 -14.50 -13.05 -51.81
C SER A 589 -14.46 -13.54 -53.26
N ASN A 590 -14.74 -12.69 -54.23
CA ASN A 590 -14.69 -13.06 -55.65
C ASN A 590 -13.27 -13.14 -56.23
N GLY A 591 -12.23 -12.83 -55.46
CA GLY A 591 -10.81 -12.90 -55.86
C GLY A 591 -10.05 -14.16 -55.45
N VAL A 592 -10.59 -15.01 -54.59
CA VAL A 592 -9.88 -16.18 -54.07
C VAL A 592 -10.64 -17.48 -54.38
N LYS A 593 -10.14 -18.21 -55.35
CA LYS A 593 -10.62 -19.56 -55.70
C LYS A 593 -10.20 -20.56 -54.61
N ASN A 594 -11.00 -20.74 -53.58
CA ASN A 594 -10.88 -21.88 -52.68
C ASN A 594 -12.25 -22.41 -52.27
N SER A 595 -12.57 -23.58 -52.82
CA SER A 595 -13.88 -24.22 -52.78
C SER A 595 -14.38 -24.71 -51.40
N LYS A 596 -13.60 -24.60 -50.37
CA LYS A 596 -13.97 -25.03 -49.00
C LYS A 596 -14.64 -23.94 -48.13
N LEU A 597 -14.57 -22.67 -48.52
CA LEU A 597 -15.18 -21.56 -47.77
C LEU A 597 -16.61 -21.24 -48.18
N ARG A 598 -17.10 -21.79 -49.31
CA ARG A 598 -18.42 -21.49 -49.84
C ARG A 598 -19.58 -22.19 -49.10
N ALA A 599 -19.30 -23.24 -48.35
CA ALA A 599 -20.30 -23.99 -47.58
C ALA A 599 -20.71 -23.36 -46.24
N MET A 600 -19.96 -22.37 -45.75
CA MET A 600 -20.16 -21.76 -44.41
C MET A 600 -21.05 -20.50 -44.41
N TRP A 601 -21.40 -19.94 -45.57
CA TRP A 601 -22.05 -18.62 -45.66
C TRP A 601 -23.36 -18.61 -46.49
N SER A 602 -24.03 -19.75 -46.70
CA SER A 602 -25.38 -19.76 -47.27
C SER A 602 -26.39 -19.34 -46.20
N VAL A 603 -26.99 -18.18 -46.36
CA VAL A 603 -28.06 -17.63 -45.52
C VAL A 603 -29.33 -18.48 -45.69
N PRO A 604 -29.86 -19.10 -44.64
CA PRO A 604 -31.15 -19.82 -44.75
C PRO A 604 -32.29 -18.81 -44.76
N SER A 605 -33.16 -18.93 -45.73
CA SER A 605 -34.41 -18.16 -45.82
C SER A 605 -35.37 -18.57 -44.70
N GLY A 606 -35.48 -17.75 -43.65
CA GLY A 606 -36.48 -17.86 -42.59
C GLY A 606 -35.91 -17.61 -41.16
N PRO A 607 -36.63 -16.88 -40.33
CA PRO A 607 -36.10 -16.42 -39.01
C PRO A 607 -35.82 -17.55 -37.99
N LYS A 608 -36.40 -18.74 -38.15
CA LYS A 608 -36.20 -19.88 -37.22
C LYS A 608 -34.86 -20.62 -37.37
N LYS A 609 -34.15 -20.47 -38.49
CA LYS A 609 -32.88 -21.17 -38.76
C LYS A 609 -31.62 -20.32 -38.44
N MET A 610 -31.79 -19.03 -38.18
CA MET A 610 -30.67 -18.12 -37.88
C MET A 610 -30.08 -18.32 -36.47
N PHE A 611 -30.93 -18.65 -35.51
CA PHE A 611 -30.50 -18.74 -34.10
C PHE A 611 -29.75 -20.05 -33.77
N SER A 612 -30.05 -21.16 -34.41
CA SER A 612 -29.36 -22.43 -34.15
C SER A 612 -27.91 -22.47 -34.65
N LYS A 613 -27.56 -21.66 -35.68
CA LYS A 613 -26.18 -21.58 -36.20
C LYS A 613 -25.26 -20.59 -35.48
N LEU A 614 -25.82 -19.64 -34.74
CA LEU A 614 -25.05 -18.70 -33.93
C LEU A 614 -24.47 -19.35 -32.65
N TRP A 615 -25.04 -20.49 -32.21
CA TRP A 615 -24.63 -21.19 -30.99
C TRP A 615 -23.70 -22.39 -31.22
N SER A 616 -23.64 -22.96 -32.42
CA SER A 616 -22.83 -24.15 -32.69
C SER A 616 -21.37 -23.87 -33.04
N SER A 617 -20.92 -22.61 -33.06
CA SER A 617 -19.54 -22.26 -33.41
C SER A 617 -18.59 -22.10 -32.22
N ASN A 618 -19.02 -22.39 -30.99
CA ASN A 618 -18.19 -22.21 -29.78
C ASN A 618 -17.72 -23.51 -29.10
N THR A 619 -17.90 -24.68 -29.73
CA THR A 619 -17.48 -25.96 -29.12
C THR A 619 -16.66 -26.83 -30.07
N SER A 620 -15.72 -26.30 -30.83
CA SER A 620 -14.72 -27.14 -31.51
C SER A 620 -13.45 -26.34 -31.85
N VAL A 621 -12.65 -26.03 -30.83
CA VAL A 621 -11.20 -25.84 -30.99
C VAL A 621 -10.57 -26.40 -29.73
N SER A 622 -10.34 -27.69 -29.69
CA SER A 622 -9.18 -28.30 -29.05
C SER A 622 -9.18 -29.77 -29.42
N GLU A 623 -8.35 -30.13 -30.29
CA GLU A 623 -7.67 -31.40 -30.50
C GLU A 623 -7.23 -31.51 -31.96
N LYS A 624 -5.99 -31.11 -32.18
CA LYS A 624 -5.05 -31.75 -33.12
C LYS A 624 -3.88 -30.81 -33.35
N GLU A 625 -2.87 -30.98 -32.53
CA GLU A 625 -1.47 -30.93 -32.96
C GLU A 625 -0.64 -31.64 -31.88
N ARG A 626 -0.48 -32.93 -32.11
CA ARG A 626 0.68 -33.73 -31.74
C ARG A 626 0.92 -34.70 -32.90
N LEU A 627 1.88 -34.34 -33.69
CA LEU A 627 2.87 -35.24 -34.30
C LEU A 627 3.97 -34.34 -34.87
#